data_218f9d7dec528f68c9a9d707e14c6ca9
#
_entry.id   218f9d7dec528f68c9a9d707e14c6ca9
#
_cell.length_a   1.000
_cell.length_b   1.000
_cell.length_c   1.000
_cell.angle_alpha   90.00
_cell.angle_beta   90.00
_cell.angle_gamma   90.00
#
_symmetry.space_group_name_H-M   'P 1'
#
loop_
_entity.id
_entity.type
_entity.pdbx_description
1 polymer ?
#
loop_
_entity_poly.entity_id
_entity_poly.type
_entity_poly.pdbx_seq_one_letter_code
_entity_poly.pdbx_strand_id
1 'polypeptide(L)'
;RKNSFVFANELDPFAAEAFKANFPDIRMINEDIKQLDKDTIEQMIGEEPVDLIIGGTPCQSFSTVGQRVFDEKATLYEEYLRILSIAKPKIFLFENVKGMLSMRETFYKKDKDGNIVYEVKKNKETGSERKYPVVEGYGRKIIDIIKEKFAFITDDLGYNISCEVLNTVDYGVPENRERVFVVGIRKDLDMEWKYPTAIKADKLSVKDAISDLPVVLENQNITNYTSQPQNEYQRLMRGHNNVITEHYCGVYGGKIR
;
A
#
# COMPACT_ATOMS: atom_id res chain seq x y z
N ARG A 1 18.96 7.41 -19.22
CA ARG A 1 17.63 7.55 -19.85
C ARG A 1 16.74 8.28 -18.85
N LYS A 2 15.98 9.29 -19.32
CA LYS A 2 14.91 9.90 -18.51
C LYS A 2 13.83 8.83 -18.33
N ASN A 3 13.41 8.56 -17.10
CA ASN A 3 12.26 7.69 -16.87
C ASN A 3 11.02 8.36 -17.48
N SER A 4 10.30 7.65 -18.33
CA SER A 4 9.01 8.09 -18.85
C SER A 4 7.92 7.34 -18.08
N PHE A 5 6.94 8.09 -17.56
CA PHE A 5 5.77 7.50 -16.92
C PHE A 5 4.64 7.37 -17.94
N VAL A 6 4.00 6.23 -18.00
CA VAL A 6 2.85 6.00 -18.88
C VAL A 6 1.62 6.64 -18.27
N PHE A 7 1.22 6.19 -17.09
CA PHE A 7 0.13 6.75 -16.29
C PHE A 7 0.24 6.29 -14.82
N ALA A 8 -0.53 6.95 -13.94
CA ALA A 8 -0.86 6.49 -12.60
C ALA A 8 -2.39 6.40 -12.45
N ASN A 9 -2.86 5.52 -11.59
CA ASN A 9 -4.29 5.37 -11.29
C ASN A 9 -4.52 5.42 -9.79
N GLU A 10 -5.53 6.18 -9.37
CA GLU A 10 -5.96 6.32 -7.98
C GLU A 10 -7.48 6.54 -7.94
N LEU A 11 -8.15 5.83 -7.06
CA LEU A 11 -9.60 5.94 -6.88
C LEU A 11 -9.99 7.14 -6.02
N ASP A 12 -9.22 7.42 -4.95
CA ASP A 12 -9.50 8.54 -4.06
C ASP A 12 -9.14 9.88 -4.73
N PRO A 13 -10.11 10.81 -4.88
CA PRO A 13 -9.87 12.06 -5.58
C PRO A 13 -8.86 12.97 -4.87
N PHE A 14 -8.81 12.97 -3.54
CA PHE A 14 -7.86 13.78 -2.79
C PHE A 14 -6.43 13.25 -2.94
N ALA A 15 -6.27 11.92 -2.91
CA ALA A 15 -4.98 11.29 -3.18
C ALA A 15 -4.53 11.53 -4.62
N ALA A 16 -5.45 11.45 -5.60
CA ALA A 16 -5.17 11.76 -7.00
C ALA A 16 -4.75 13.22 -7.21
N GLU A 17 -5.41 14.18 -6.53
CA GLU A 17 -5.01 15.60 -6.55
C GLU A 17 -3.63 15.83 -5.94
N ALA A 18 -3.36 15.23 -4.79
CA ALA A 18 -2.05 15.29 -4.15
C ALA A 18 -0.95 14.73 -5.06
N PHE A 19 -1.23 13.61 -5.75
CA PHE A 19 -0.29 13.03 -6.71
C PHE A 19 -0.04 13.98 -7.87
N LYS A 20 -1.08 14.56 -8.49
CA LYS A 20 -0.96 15.53 -9.59
C LYS A 20 -0.14 16.76 -9.20
N ALA A 21 -0.34 17.25 -7.96
CA ALA A 21 0.41 18.41 -7.45
C ALA A 21 1.92 18.12 -7.32
N ASN A 22 2.30 16.89 -6.96
CA ASN A 22 3.69 16.48 -6.83
C ASN A 22 4.32 16.01 -8.14
N PHE A 23 3.53 15.49 -9.06
CA PHE A 23 3.97 14.90 -10.33
C PHE A 23 3.12 15.42 -11.50
N PRO A 24 3.19 16.73 -11.84
CA PRO A 24 2.30 17.36 -12.81
C PRO A 24 2.44 16.81 -14.24
N ASP A 25 3.61 16.25 -14.56
CA ASP A 25 3.90 15.69 -15.89
C ASP A 25 3.39 14.25 -16.07
N ILE A 26 2.88 13.60 -14.99
CA ILE A 26 2.39 12.24 -15.06
C ILE A 26 0.88 12.25 -15.28
N ARG A 27 0.41 11.52 -16.29
CA ARG A 27 -1.02 11.31 -16.52
C ARG A 27 -1.63 10.56 -15.34
N MET A 28 -2.47 11.23 -14.55
CA MET A 28 -3.23 10.63 -13.45
C MET A 28 -4.65 10.32 -13.90
N ILE A 29 -5.09 9.08 -13.70
CA ILE A 29 -6.44 8.60 -13.96
C ILE A 29 -7.13 8.42 -12.61
N ASN A 30 -8.14 9.24 -12.35
CA ASN A 30 -8.90 9.18 -11.10
C ASN A 30 -10.22 8.40 -11.33
N GLU A 31 -10.09 7.10 -11.44
CA GLU A 31 -11.20 6.17 -11.67
C GLU A 31 -10.93 4.83 -10.97
N ASP A 32 -11.99 4.02 -10.79
CA ASP A 32 -11.82 2.64 -10.34
C ASP A 32 -11.03 1.86 -11.40
N ILE A 33 -9.96 1.20 -11.00
CA ILE A 33 -9.10 0.38 -11.88
C ILE A 33 -9.91 -0.67 -12.64
N LYS A 34 -11.04 -1.13 -12.11
CA LYS A 34 -11.95 -2.08 -12.74
C LYS A 34 -12.64 -1.51 -13.99
N GLN A 35 -12.73 -0.18 -14.11
CA GLN A 35 -13.34 0.49 -15.25
C GLN A 35 -12.37 0.67 -16.43
N LEU A 36 -11.08 0.52 -16.19
CA LEU A 36 -10.05 0.59 -17.23
C LEU A 36 -10.04 -0.73 -18.01
N ASP A 37 -10.67 -0.74 -19.17
CA ASP A 37 -10.66 -1.90 -20.04
C ASP A 37 -9.29 -2.12 -20.72
N LYS A 38 -9.16 -3.27 -21.39
CA LYS A 38 -7.92 -3.66 -22.05
C LYS A 38 -7.51 -2.66 -23.13
N ASP A 39 -8.45 -2.25 -23.98
CA ASP A 39 -8.17 -1.39 -25.13
C ASP A 39 -7.68 -0.01 -24.68
N THR A 40 -8.32 0.54 -23.63
CA THR A 40 -7.89 1.80 -23.00
C THR A 40 -6.47 1.70 -22.44
N ILE A 41 -6.14 0.60 -21.75
CA ILE A 41 -4.80 0.39 -21.18
C ILE A 41 -3.76 0.24 -22.31
N GLU A 42 -4.04 -0.58 -23.31
CA GLU A 42 -3.14 -0.77 -24.47
C GLU A 42 -2.92 0.53 -25.24
N GLN A 43 -3.98 1.32 -25.44
CA GLN A 43 -3.84 2.65 -26.07
C GLN A 43 -2.97 3.61 -25.26
N MET A 44 -3.06 3.57 -23.91
CA MET A 44 -2.23 4.41 -23.06
C MET A 44 -0.76 3.99 -23.05
N ILE A 45 -0.50 2.69 -23.10
CA ILE A 45 0.85 2.13 -23.15
C ILE A 45 1.50 2.44 -24.51
N GLY A 46 0.73 2.33 -25.60
CA GLY A 46 1.24 2.50 -26.96
C GLY A 46 2.14 1.32 -27.38
N GLU A 47 3.13 1.61 -28.21
CA GLU A 47 4.04 0.59 -28.77
C GLU A 47 5.28 0.32 -27.91
N GLU A 48 5.57 1.19 -26.96
CA GLU A 48 6.77 1.06 -26.12
C GLU A 48 6.59 0.01 -25.02
N PRO A 49 7.60 -0.84 -24.77
CA PRO A 49 7.52 -1.85 -23.73
C PRO A 49 7.49 -1.21 -22.33
N VAL A 50 6.64 -1.71 -21.47
CA VAL A 50 6.59 -1.29 -20.07
C VAL A 50 7.73 -1.95 -19.30
N ASP A 51 8.60 -1.16 -18.70
CA ASP A 51 9.71 -1.66 -17.91
C ASP A 51 9.25 -2.06 -16.49
N LEU A 52 8.43 -1.24 -15.85
CA LEU A 52 8.07 -1.41 -14.44
C LEU A 52 6.61 -1.03 -14.16
N ILE A 53 5.94 -1.86 -13.39
CA ILE A 53 4.67 -1.54 -12.74
C ILE A 53 4.87 -1.60 -11.22
N ILE A 54 4.44 -0.53 -10.54
CA ILE A 54 4.42 -0.47 -9.07
C ILE A 54 2.97 -0.32 -8.62
N GLY A 55 2.56 -1.10 -7.64
CA GLY A 55 1.23 -0.97 -7.06
C GLY A 55 1.09 -1.66 -5.71
N GLY A 56 0.07 -1.21 -4.97
CA GLY A 56 -0.35 -1.83 -3.73
C GLY A 56 -1.87 -1.86 -3.69
N THR A 57 -2.45 -3.04 -3.62
CA THR A 57 -3.90 -3.17 -3.49
C THR A 57 -4.33 -2.77 -2.08
N PRO A 58 -5.57 -2.26 -1.90
CA PRO A 58 -6.08 -1.90 -0.58
C PRO A 58 -5.90 -3.00 0.45
N CYS A 59 -5.31 -2.63 1.59
CA CYS A 59 -4.95 -3.56 2.65
C CYS A 59 -6.07 -3.78 3.68
N GLN A 60 -7.26 -3.19 3.49
CA GLN A 60 -8.33 -3.21 4.50
C GLN A 60 -8.75 -4.61 4.91
N SER A 61 -8.79 -5.55 3.96
CA SER A 61 -9.10 -6.96 4.24
C SER A 61 -7.93 -7.73 4.86
N PHE A 62 -6.69 -7.28 4.69
CA PHE A 62 -5.48 -7.94 5.20
C PHE A 62 -4.99 -7.38 6.53
N SER A 63 -5.51 -6.20 6.95
CA SER A 63 -5.07 -5.52 8.17
C SER A 63 -5.47 -6.27 9.43
N THR A 64 -4.57 -6.33 10.41
CA THR A 64 -4.85 -6.87 11.75
C THR A 64 -5.83 -6.01 12.55
N VAL A 65 -6.01 -4.75 12.17
CA VAL A 65 -6.94 -3.80 12.78
C VAL A 65 -8.36 -3.92 12.18
N GLY A 66 -8.48 -4.51 10.98
CA GLY A 66 -9.74 -4.79 10.31
C GLY A 66 -10.39 -6.10 10.77
N GLN A 67 -11.58 -6.38 10.24
CA GLN A 67 -12.33 -7.61 10.57
C GLN A 67 -11.73 -8.89 9.96
N ARG A 68 -10.68 -8.78 9.13
CA ARG A 68 -10.04 -9.89 8.39
C ARG A 68 -11.05 -10.77 7.64
N VAL A 69 -12.06 -10.14 7.05
CA VAL A 69 -13.04 -10.82 6.21
C VAL A 69 -12.46 -10.89 4.81
N PHE A 70 -12.46 -12.08 4.21
CA PHE A 70 -12.13 -12.24 2.80
C PHE A 70 -13.33 -11.75 1.98
N ASP A 71 -13.29 -10.49 1.59
CA ASP A 71 -14.32 -9.79 0.83
C ASP A 71 -13.84 -9.44 -0.59
N GLU A 72 -14.65 -8.72 -1.35
CA GLU A 72 -14.28 -8.26 -2.70
C GLU A 72 -13.00 -7.43 -2.74
N LYS A 73 -12.64 -6.73 -1.65
CA LYS A 73 -11.39 -5.96 -1.58
C LYS A 73 -10.16 -6.86 -1.46
N ALA A 74 -10.34 -8.05 -0.87
CA ALA A 74 -9.27 -9.05 -0.79
C ALA A 74 -8.93 -9.64 -2.16
N THR A 75 -9.83 -9.52 -3.16
CA THR A 75 -9.60 -10.00 -4.52
C THR A 75 -9.03 -8.93 -5.46
N LEU A 76 -8.83 -7.69 -5.01
CA LEU A 76 -8.27 -6.61 -5.85
C LEU A 76 -6.86 -6.90 -6.39
N TYR A 77 -6.13 -7.88 -5.81
CA TYR A 77 -4.90 -8.36 -6.44
C TYR A 77 -5.17 -8.99 -7.83
N GLU A 78 -6.39 -9.43 -8.13
CA GLU A 78 -6.78 -9.95 -9.45
C GLU A 78 -6.80 -8.84 -10.50
N GLU A 79 -7.19 -7.62 -10.12
CA GLU A 79 -7.06 -6.45 -10.99
C GLU A 79 -5.59 -6.13 -11.28
N TYR A 80 -4.71 -6.27 -10.29
CA TYR A 80 -3.28 -6.13 -10.51
C TYR A 80 -2.75 -7.18 -11.50
N LEU A 81 -3.18 -8.45 -11.37
CA LEU A 81 -2.88 -9.52 -12.33
C LEU A 81 -3.38 -9.18 -13.74
N ARG A 82 -4.61 -8.65 -13.85
CA ARG A 82 -5.19 -8.23 -15.13
C ARG A 82 -4.32 -7.16 -15.79
N ILE A 83 -3.89 -6.14 -15.06
CA ILE A 83 -2.97 -5.12 -15.59
C ILE A 83 -1.64 -5.73 -16.02
N LEU A 84 -1.07 -6.63 -15.23
CA LEU A 84 0.17 -7.32 -15.60
C LEU A 84 0.02 -8.15 -16.89
N SER A 85 -1.13 -8.81 -17.09
CA SER A 85 -1.39 -9.60 -18.30
C SER A 85 -1.49 -8.75 -19.57
N ILE A 86 -1.99 -7.52 -19.44
CA ILE A 86 -2.11 -6.57 -20.55
C ILE A 86 -0.76 -5.90 -20.83
N ALA A 87 -0.16 -5.31 -19.81
CA ALA A 87 1.04 -4.48 -19.96
C ALA A 87 2.34 -5.28 -20.10
N LYS A 88 2.37 -6.54 -19.66
CA LYS A 88 3.50 -7.47 -19.71
C LYS A 88 4.85 -6.84 -19.30
N PRO A 89 4.91 -6.13 -18.14
CA PRO A 89 6.11 -5.39 -17.77
C PRO A 89 7.31 -6.31 -17.60
N LYS A 90 8.52 -5.75 -17.70
CA LYS A 90 9.75 -6.51 -17.39
C LYS A 90 9.84 -6.85 -15.92
N ILE A 91 9.45 -5.90 -15.07
CA ILE A 91 9.47 -6.02 -13.61
C ILE A 91 8.15 -5.49 -13.04
N PHE A 92 7.68 -6.10 -11.98
CA PHE A 92 6.63 -5.50 -11.17
C PHE A 92 7.00 -5.48 -9.67
N LEU A 93 6.47 -4.52 -8.94
CA LEU A 93 6.54 -4.43 -7.49
C LEU A 93 5.13 -4.31 -6.92
N PHE A 94 4.76 -5.29 -6.11
CA PHE A 94 3.49 -5.33 -5.40
C PHE A 94 3.75 -5.19 -3.89
N GLU A 95 3.19 -4.15 -3.27
CA GLU A 95 3.35 -3.87 -1.84
C GLU A 95 2.06 -4.16 -1.08
N ASN A 96 2.19 -4.66 0.15
CA ASN A 96 1.05 -4.81 1.05
C ASN A 96 1.48 -4.87 2.53
N VAL A 97 0.49 -4.93 3.42
CA VAL A 97 0.73 -5.07 4.87
C VAL A 97 1.19 -6.48 5.23
N LYS A 98 2.00 -6.60 6.29
CA LYS A 98 2.51 -7.89 6.81
C LYS A 98 1.38 -8.89 7.14
N GLY A 99 0.18 -8.40 7.49
CA GLY A 99 -1.00 -9.24 7.75
C GLY A 99 -1.36 -10.19 6.61
N MET A 100 -1.04 -9.82 5.36
CA MET A 100 -1.24 -10.67 4.17
C MET A 100 -0.53 -12.03 4.27
N LEU A 101 0.63 -12.11 4.91
CA LEU A 101 1.40 -13.36 5.05
C LEU A 101 0.70 -14.41 5.92
N SER A 102 -0.13 -13.97 6.85
CA SER A 102 -0.86 -14.85 7.78
C SER A 102 -2.32 -15.09 7.39
N MET A 103 -2.82 -14.32 6.41
CA MET A 103 -4.20 -14.45 5.95
C MET A 103 -4.38 -15.73 5.15
N ARG A 104 -5.52 -16.39 5.37
CA ARG A 104 -5.94 -17.60 4.64
C ARG A 104 -7.28 -17.38 3.98
N GLU A 105 -7.56 -18.13 2.94
CA GLU A 105 -8.92 -18.30 2.46
C GLU A 105 -9.80 -18.68 3.64
N THR A 106 -10.96 -18.05 3.77
CA THR A 106 -11.87 -18.27 4.88
C THR A 106 -13.20 -18.78 4.35
N PHE A 107 -13.59 -19.95 4.78
CA PHE A 107 -14.88 -20.55 4.44
C PHE A 107 -15.87 -20.21 5.54
N TYR A 108 -16.98 -19.59 5.14
CA TYR A 108 -18.02 -19.17 6.06
C TYR A 108 -19.17 -20.15 6.04
N LYS A 109 -19.72 -20.42 7.24
CA LYS A 109 -20.93 -21.25 7.39
C LYS A 109 -22.09 -20.62 6.63
N LYS A 110 -22.78 -21.43 5.84
CA LYS A 110 -23.97 -21.02 5.10
C LYS A 110 -25.20 -21.69 5.68
N ASP A 111 -26.34 -20.98 5.61
CA ASP A 111 -27.65 -21.53 5.92
C ASP A 111 -28.20 -22.39 4.74
N LYS A 112 -29.44 -22.86 4.87
CA LYS A 112 -30.08 -23.72 3.86
C LYS A 112 -30.31 -23.00 2.52
N ASP A 113 -30.37 -21.66 2.54
CA ASP A 113 -30.60 -20.81 1.39
C ASP A 113 -29.28 -20.29 0.78
N GLY A 114 -28.13 -20.70 1.34
CA GLY A 114 -26.80 -20.33 0.85
C GLY A 114 -26.25 -19.01 1.41
N ASN A 115 -26.98 -18.34 2.33
CA ASN A 115 -26.54 -17.10 2.95
C ASN A 115 -25.53 -17.34 4.07
N ILE A 116 -24.59 -16.39 4.24
CA ILE A 116 -23.60 -16.47 5.33
C ILE A 116 -24.30 -16.32 6.68
N VAL A 117 -24.01 -17.23 7.61
CA VAL A 117 -24.48 -17.20 8.99
C VAL A 117 -23.63 -16.24 9.80
N TYR A 118 -24.24 -15.36 10.58
CA TYR A 118 -23.57 -14.39 11.44
C TYR A 118 -23.85 -14.70 12.92
N GLU A 119 -22.83 -14.47 13.76
CA GLU A 119 -22.95 -14.40 15.23
C GLU A 119 -22.81 -12.97 15.71
N VAL A 120 -23.50 -12.61 16.79
CA VAL A 120 -23.38 -11.30 17.43
C VAL A 120 -22.42 -11.40 18.59
N LYS A 121 -21.35 -10.60 18.57
CA LYS A 121 -20.42 -10.47 19.69
C LYS A 121 -20.56 -9.09 20.34
N LYS A 122 -20.68 -9.09 21.65
CA LYS A 122 -20.76 -7.86 22.45
C LYS A 122 -19.38 -7.50 22.97
N ASN A 123 -18.97 -6.26 22.72
CA ASN A 123 -17.73 -5.73 23.31
C ASN A 123 -17.93 -5.58 24.82
N LYS A 124 -17.06 -6.18 25.62
CA LYS A 124 -17.16 -6.20 27.09
C LYS A 124 -16.95 -4.83 27.73
N GLU A 125 -16.20 -3.94 27.09
CA GLU A 125 -15.87 -2.61 27.61
C GLU A 125 -16.88 -1.54 27.19
N THR A 126 -17.31 -1.57 25.93
CA THR A 126 -18.20 -0.53 25.38
C THR A 126 -19.67 -0.95 25.33
N GLY A 127 -19.98 -2.23 25.53
CA GLY A 127 -21.32 -2.79 25.40
C GLY A 127 -21.84 -2.83 23.95
N SER A 128 -21.05 -2.37 22.97
CA SER A 128 -21.46 -2.36 21.56
C SER A 128 -21.53 -3.77 20.97
N GLU A 129 -22.53 -4.03 20.16
CA GLU A 129 -22.72 -5.30 19.47
C GLU A 129 -22.24 -5.21 18.04
N ARG A 130 -21.53 -6.26 17.57
CA ARG A 130 -21.10 -6.40 16.19
C ARG A 130 -21.42 -7.79 15.68
N LYS A 131 -21.83 -7.86 14.42
CA LYS A 131 -22.05 -9.12 13.70
C LYS A 131 -20.75 -9.60 13.07
N TYR A 132 -20.43 -10.87 13.27
CA TYR A 132 -19.29 -11.53 12.66
C TYR A 132 -19.75 -12.75 11.87
N PRO A 133 -19.24 -12.99 10.66
CA PRO A 133 -19.56 -14.22 9.95
C PRO A 133 -18.98 -15.44 10.69
N VAL A 134 -19.74 -16.50 10.76
CA VAL A 134 -19.31 -17.75 11.41
C VAL A 134 -18.34 -18.45 10.48
N VAL A 135 -17.09 -18.65 10.94
CA VAL A 135 -16.05 -19.35 10.19
C VAL A 135 -16.24 -20.85 10.33
N GLU A 136 -16.27 -21.57 9.20
CA GLU A 136 -16.35 -23.03 9.13
C GLU A 136 -14.98 -23.67 8.94
N GLY A 137 -14.06 -22.96 8.24
CA GLY A 137 -12.71 -23.45 8.02
C GLY A 137 -11.81 -22.46 7.32
N TYR A 138 -10.54 -22.85 7.18
CA TYR A 138 -9.51 -22.07 6.52
C TYR A 138 -8.84 -22.88 5.41
N GLY A 139 -8.63 -22.26 4.25
CA GLY A 139 -7.90 -22.81 3.12
C GLY A 139 -6.42 -22.44 3.09
N ARG A 140 -5.91 -22.24 1.90
CA ARG A 140 -4.52 -21.87 1.62
C ARG A 140 -4.19 -20.47 2.12
N LYS A 141 -2.92 -20.20 2.34
CA LYS A 141 -2.46 -18.81 2.59
C LYS A 141 -2.64 -17.97 1.33
N ILE A 142 -3.15 -16.76 1.49
CA ILE A 142 -3.37 -15.83 0.39
C ILE A 142 -2.06 -15.49 -0.33
N ILE A 143 -0.96 -15.33 0.40
CA ILE A 143 0.34 -15.03 -0.21
C ILE A 143 0.83 -16.17 -1.14
N ASP A 144 0.54 -17.42 -0.80
CA ASP A 144 0.95 -18.56 -1.64
C ASP A 144 0.13 -18.59 -2.94
N ILE A 145 -1.17 -18.26 -2.87
CA ILE A 145 -2.04 -18.13 -4.03
C ILE A 145 -1.57 -16.97 -4.94
N ILE A 146 -1.27 -15.81 -4.34
CA ILE A 146 -0.78 -14.64 -5.06
C ILE A 146 0.53 -14.95 -5.78
N LYS A 147 1.50 -15.57 -5.09
CA LYS A 147 2.78 -15.95 -5.69
C LYS A 147 2.61 -16.91 -6.87
N GLU A 148 1.74 -17.91 -6.72
CA GLU A 148 1.46 -18.87 -7.77
C GLU A 148 0.84 -18.19 -8.99
N LYS A 149 -0.17 -17.35 -8.80
CA LYS A 149 -0.81 -16.59 -9.88
C LYS A 149 0.16 -15.63 -10.58
N PHE A 150 1.06 -14.98 -9.84
CA PHE A 150 2.07 -14.09 -10.41
C PHE A 150 3.18 -14.87 -11.15
N ALA A 151 3.52 -16.07 -10.68
CA ALA A 151 4.51 -16.91 -11.35
C ALA A 151 4.05 -17.42 -12.73
N PHE A 152 2.72 -17.52 -12.94
CA PHE A 152 2.10 -18.03 -14.17
C PHE A 152 0.83 -17.22 -14.45
N ILE A 153 0.98 -16.08 -15.15
CA ILE A 153 -0.15 -15.21 -15.47
C ILE A 153 -0.91 -15.73 -16.70
N THR A 154 -0.18 -16.12 -17.75
CA THR A 154 -0.69 -16.80 -18.95
C THR A 154 0.31 -17.88 -19.37
N ASP A 155 0.00 -18.70 -20.37
CA ASP A 155 0.86 -19.78 -20.85
C ASP A 155 2.25 -19.28 -21.29
N ASP A 156 2.30 -18.05 -21.83
CA ASP A 156 3.50 -17.40 -22.37
C ASP A 156 4.07 -16.30 -21.45
N LEU A 157 3.39 -15.98 -20.34
CA LEU A 157 3.77 -14.90 -19.42
C LEU A 157 3.89 -15.40 -17.99
N GLY A 158 5.10 -15.41 -17.48
CA GLY A 158 5.39 -15.74 -16.08
C GLY A 158 6.53 -14.92 -15.51
N TYR A 159 6.59 -14.88 -14.17
CA TYR A 159 7.59 -14.12 -13.44
C TYR A 159 8.33 -14.98 -12.41
N ASN A 160 9.61 -14.72 -12.24
CA ASN A 160 10.39 -15.19 -11.09
C ASN A 160 10.03 -14.32 -9.89
N ILE A 161 9.44 -14.92 -8.85
CA ILE A 161 8.86 -14.20 -7.74
C ILE A 161 9.79 -14.21 -6.53
N SER A 162 10.13 -13.02 -6.04
CA SER A 162 10.78 -12.80 -4.76
C SER A 162 9.81 -12.13 -3.79
N CYS A 163 9.88 -12.46 -2.50
CA CYS A 163 8.98 -11.89 -1.49
C CYS A 163 9.71 -11.72 -0.17
N GLU A 164 9.73 -10.50 0.35
CA GLU A 164 10.40 -10.16 1.61
C GLU A 164 9.58 -9.15 2.41
N VAL A 165 9.78 -9.15 3.73
CA VAL A 165 9.24 -8.12 4.63
C VAL A 165 10.36 -7.13 4.92
N LEU A 166 10.14 -5.88 4.55
CA LEU A 166 11.07 -4.80 4.85
C LEU A 166 10.46 -3.88 5.92
N ASN A 167 11.33 -3.36 6.79
CA ASN A 167 10.94 -2.37 7.78
C ASN A 167 11.57 -1.03 7.41
N THR A 168 10.76 0.00 7.26
CA THR A 168 11.21 1.33 6.83
C THR A 168 12.32 1.91 7.72
N VAL A 169 12.30 1.62 9.01
CA VAL A 169 13.34 2.10 9.96
C VAL A 169 14.74 1.57 9.61
N ASP A 170 14.83 0.42 8.96
CA ASP A 170 16.11 -0.18 8.55
C ASP A 170 16.69 0.50 7.29
N TYR A 171 15.93 1.43 6.69
CA TYR A 171 16.28 2.18 5.47
C TYR A 171 16.32 3.70 5.70
N GLY A 172 16.48 4.14 6.94
CA GLY A 172 16.63 5.56 7.28
C GLY A 172 15.33 6.36 7.36
N VAL A 173 14.17 5.70 7.40
CA VAL A 173 12.88 6.35 7.63
C VAL A 173 12.57 6.30 9.14
N PRO A 174 12.22 7.42 9.79
CA PRO A 174 11.95 7.48 11.23
C PRO A 174 10.59 6.92 11.61
N GLU A 175 10.21 5.80 11.05
CA GLU A 175 8.95 5.10 11.27
C GLU A 175 9.18 3.59 11.32
N ASN A 176 8.66 2.92 12.35
CA ASN A 176 8.67 1.47 12.43
C ASN A 176 7.46 0.92 11.65
N ARG A 177 7.65 0.67 10.35
CA ARG A 177 6.60 0.25 9.44
C ARG A 177 7.03 -0.96 8.61
N GLU A 178 6.51 -2.13 8.95
CA GLU A 178 6.75 -3.36 8.18
C GLU A 178 5.79 -3.49 7.00
N ARG A 179 6.35 -3.80 5.83
CA ARG A 179 5.58 -4.05 4.60
C ARG A 179 6.12 -5.27 3.88
N VAL A 180 5.22 -6.00 3.24
CA VAL A 180 5.55 -7.11 2.35
C VAL A 180 5.77 -6.54 0.96
N PHE A 181 6.89 -6.86 0.37
CA PHE A 181 7.20 -6.55 -1.02
C PHE A 181 7.29 -7.85 -1.81
N VAL A 182 6.47 -7.96 -2.85
CA VAL A 182 6.53 -9.04 -3.83
C VAL A 182 7.05 -8.42 -5.12
N VAL A 183 8.20 -8.89 -5.58
CA VAL A 183 8.82 -8.44 -6.82
C VAL A 183 8.82 -9.60 -7.79
N GLY A 184 8.33 -9.34 -9.01
CA GLY A 184 8.43 -10.29 -10.11
C GLY A 184 9.34 -9.77 -11.21
N ILE A 185 10.27 -10.59 -11.65
CA ILE A 185 11.08 -10.36 -12.86
C ILE A 185 10.61 -11.34 -13.91
N ARG A 186 10.30 -10.80 -15.11
CA ARG A 186 9.78 -11.63 -16.20
C ARG A 186 10.80 -12.73 -16.56
N LYS A 187 10.34 -13.96 -16.73
CA LYS A 187 11.19 -15.16 -16.85
C LYS A 187 12.14 -15.14 -18.04
N ASP A 188 11.77 -14.44 -19.12
CA ASP A 188 12.61 -14.31 -20.32
C ASP A 188 13.88 -13.46 -20.11
N LEU A 189 13.95 -12.71 -19.00
CA LEU A 189 15.10 -11.83 -18.71
C LEU A 189 16.26 -12.57 -18.01
N ASP A 190 16.05 -13.79 -17.53
CA ASP A 190 17.05 -14.61 -16.82
C ASP A 190 17.78 -13.81 -15.71
N MET A 191 17.00 -13.11 -14.89
CA MET A 191 17.50 -12.27 -13.81
C MET A 191 16.84 -12.64 -12.49
N GLU A 192 17.55 -12.36 -11.39
CA GLU A 192 17.02 -12.48 -10.03
C GLU A 192 16.95 -11.12 -9.33
N TRP A 193 15.91 -10.95 -8.53
CA TRP A 193 15.80 -9.77 -7.68
C TRP A 193 16.55 -9.95 -6.37
N LYS A 194 17.31 -8.91 -5.99
CA LYS A 194 17.96 -8.82 -4.67
C LYS A 194 17.43 -7.60 -3.94
N TYR A 195 16.87 -7.82 -2.78
CA TYR A 195 16.41 -6.73 -1.92
C TYR A 195 17.60 -5.91 -1.42
N PRO A 196 17.43 -4.59 -1.23
CA PRO A 196 18.48 -3.74 -0.68
C PRO A 196 18.81 -4.20 0.74
N THR A 197 20.09 -4.12 1.09
CA THR A 197 20.53 -4.40 2.46
C THR A 197 20.18 -3.25 3.39
N ALA A 198 19.82 -3.57 4.64
CA ALA A 198 19.56 -2.58 5.67
C ALA A 198 20.76 -1.62 5.86
N ILE A 199 20.51 -0.36 6.13
CA ILE A 199 21.52 0.66 6.39
C ILE A 199 22.17 0.36 7.76
N LYS A 200 23.50 0.31 7.80
CA LYS A 200 24.29 0.10 9.03
C LYS A 200 24.51 1.40 9.82
N ALA A 201 23.51 2.26 9.90
CA ALA A 201 23.55 3.50 10.66
C ALA A 201 22.61 3.42 11.86
N ASP A 202 22.76 4.34 12.80
CA ASP A 202 21.82 4.49 13.91
C ASP A 202 20.42 4.77 13.37
N LYS A 203 19.45 4.08 13.93
CA LYS A 203 18.06 4.23 13.53
C LYS A 203 17.54 5.59 13.95
N LEU A 204 16.94 6.30 13.01
CA LEU A 204 16.28 7.57 13.28
C LEU A 204 14.98 7.34 14.05
N SER A 205 14.80 8.08 15.12
CA SER A 205 13.55 8.11 15.89
C SER A 205 12.60 9.19 15.36
N VAL A 206 11.33 9.09 15.74
CA VAL A 206 10.35 10.16 15.47
C VAL A 206 10.82 11.49 16.08
N LYS A 207 11.44 11.45 17.27
CA LYS A 207 12.00 12.65 17.89
C LYS A 207 13.09 13.29 17.02
N ASP A 208 13.97 12.49 16.43
CA ASP A 208 15.01 13.00 15.53
C ASP A 208 14.39 13.67 14.29
N ALA A 209 13.23 13.19 13.84
CA ALA A 209 12.59 13.73 12.67
C ALA A 209 11.85 15.06 12.90
N ILE A 210 11.16 15.22 14.03
CA ILE A 210 10.19 16.31 14.23
C ILE A 210 10.48 17.21 15.44
N SER A 211 11.61 17.03 16.16
CA SER A 211 11.87 17.83 17.37
C SER A 211 12.17 19.31 17.11
N ASP A 212 12.37 19.70 15.87
CA ASP A 212 12.51 21.10 15.45
C ASP A 212 11.17 21.77 15.08
N LEU A 213 10.09 21.01 15.02
CA LEU A 213 8.76 21.57 14.84
C LEU A 213 8.23 22.19 16.15
N PRO A 214 7.57 23.35 16.09
CA PRO A 214 6.96 23.95 17.26
C PRO A 214 5.78 23.12 17.77
N VAL A 215 5.51 23.18 19.07
CA VAL A 215 4.32 22.57 19.66
C VAL A 215 3.07 23.29 19.17
N VAL A 216 2.09 22.55 18.66
CA VAL A 216 0.79 23.08 18.20
C VAL A 216 -0.27 22.73 19.23
N LEU A 217 -0.95 23.73 19.75
CA LEU A 217 -2.10 23.56 20.64
C LEU A 217 -3.40 23.48 19.83
N GLU A 218 -4.46 23.00 20.47
CA GLU A 218 -5.79 22.89 19.89
C GLU A 218 -6.24 24.22 19.23
N ASN A 219 -6.77 24.17 18.02
CA ASN A 219 -7.14 25.32 17.17
C ASN A 219 -5.99 26.25 16.74
N GLN A 220 -4.76 25.80 16.82
CA GLN A 220 -3.62 26.55 16.30
C GLN A 220 -3.17 26.01 14.95
N ASN A 221 -2.70 26.93 14.11
CA ASN A 221 -1.97 26.65 12.88
C ASN A 221 -0.67 27.46 12.94
N ILE A 222 0.47 26.78 12.94
CA ILE A 222 1.79 27.39 13.04
C ILE A 222 2.52 27.20 11.72
N THR A 223 2.92 28.28 11.10
CA THR A 223 3.55 28.29 9.78
C THR A 223 5.05 28.58 9.80
N ASN A 224 5.61 28.90 10.97
CA ASN A 224 7.02 29.28 11.08
C ASN A 224 7.76 28.35 12.04
N TYR A 225 8.98 27.99 11.69
CA TYR A 225 9.88 27.30 12.59
C TYR A 225 10.33 28.24 13.73
N THR A 226 10.39 27.72 14.95
CA THR A 226 10.86 28.44 16.15
C THR A 226 12.29 28.05 16.53
N SER A 227 12.85 27.01 15.90
CA SER A 227 14.19 26.50 16.17
C SER A 227 14.93 26.17 14.87
N GLN A 228 16.27 26.11 14.96
CA GLN A 228 17.10 25.59 13.88
C GLN A 228 17.04 24.06 13.81
N PRO A 229 17.29 23.45 12.64
CA PRO A 229 17.42 21.99 12.54
C PRO A 229 18.54 21.48 13.47
N GLN A 230 18.24 20.45 14.25
CA GLN A 230 19.15 19.92 15.26
C GLN A 230 20.04 18.78 14.74
N ASN A 231 19.65 18.18 13.62
CA ASN A 231 20.39 17.07 13.01
C ASN A 231 20.32 17.14 11.47
N GLU A 232 21.04 16.25 10.81
CA GLU A 232 21.13 16.20 9.36
C GLU A 232 19.80 15.83 8.69
N TYR A 233 19.04 14.93 9.29
CA TYR A 233 17.71 14.55 8.76
C TYR A 233 16.76 15.74 8.71
N GLN A 234 16.69 16.52 9.79
CA GLN A 234 15.87 17.75 9.83
C GLN A 234 16.34 18.78 8.80
N ARG A 235 17.66 18.94 8.63
CA ARG A 235 18.21 19.82 7.59
C ARG A 235 17.80 19.37 6.19
N LEU A 236 17.88 18.07 5.93
CA LEU A 236 17.49 17.48 4.64
C LEU A 236 16.01 17.68 4.37
N MET A 237 15.14 17.36 5.34
CA MET A 237 13.69 17.46 5.18
C MET A 237 13.21 18.90 5.04
N ARG A 238 13.79 19.81 5.78
CA ARG A 238 13.48 21.24 5.71
C ARG A 238 13.96 21.87 4.40
N GLY A 239 15.07 21.41 3.85
CA GLY A 239 15.70 21.97 2.65
C GLY A 239 15.96 23.48 2.82
N HIS A 240 15.49 24.28 1.87
CA HIS A 240 15.56 25.74 1.90
C HIS A 240 14.27 26.42 2.42
N ASN A 241 13.29 25.63 2.85
CA ASN A 241 12.00 26.14 3.30
C ASN A 241 12.08 26.62 4.76
N ASN A 242 11.63 27.84 5.00
CA ASN A 242 11.46 28.41 6.33
C ASN A 242 9.98 28.43 6.78
N VAL A 243 9.09 27.93 5.93
CA VAL A 243 7.64 27.89 6.18
C VAL A 243 7.23 26.42 6.41
N ILE A 244 6.43 26.20 7.44
CA ILE A 244 5.79 24.93 7.74
C ILE A 244 4.39 24.94 7.13
N THR A 245 4.02 23.90 6.43
CA THR A 245 2.67 23.69 5.89
C THR A 245 1.98 22.57 6.64
N GLU A 246 0.64 22.58 6.68
CA GLU A 246 -0.18 21.53 7.29
C GLU A 246 0.14 21.26 8.79
N HIS A 247 0.72 22.24 9.49
CA HIS A 247 1.09 22.11 10.89
C HIS A 247 0.04 22.76 11.79
N TYR A 248 -1.11 22.12 11.89
CA TYR A 248 -2.25 22.57 12.67
C TYR A 248 -2.79 21.45 13.57
N CYS A 249 -3.46 21.83 14.66
CA CYS A 249 -4.19 20.93 15.53
C CYS A 249 -5.67 21.30 15.53
N GLY A 250 -6.52 20.38 15.08
CA GLY A 250 -7.98 20.53 15.18
C GLY A 250 -8.50 20.24 16.59
N VAL A 251 -9.80 20.43 16.79
CA VAL A 251 -10.50 20.02 18.02
C VAL A 251 -10.82 18.54 17.92
N TYR A 252 -10.17 17.72 18.72
CA TYR A 252 -10.47 16.29 18.81
C TYR A 252 -11.37 16.04 20.02
N GLY A 253 -12.51 15.36 19.81
CA GLY A 253 -13.37 14.95 20.90
C GLY A 253 -12.63 14.06 21.91
N GLY A 254 -13.04 14.12 23.20
CA GLY A 254 -12.33 13.52 24.35
C GLY A 254 -12.00 12.02 24.33
N LYS A 255 -12.27 11.31 23.22
CA LYS A 255 -11.88 9.91 22.99
C LYS A 255 -10.50 9.72 22.34
N ILE A 256 -9.82 10.82 21.97
CA ILE A 256 -8.51 10.78 21.28
C ILE A 256 -7.42 11.48 22.12
N ARG A 257 -7.67 11.69 23.39
CA ARG A 257 -6.67 12.23 24.34
C ARG A 257 -5.87 11.12 24.98
#